data_453738a427103b3860b982bd5b8d6cc5
#
_entry.id   453738a427103b3860b982bd5b8d6cc5
#
_cell.length_a   1.000
_cell.length_b   1.000
_cell.length_c   1.000
_cell.angle_alpha   90.00
_cell.angle_beta   90.00
_cell.angle_gamma   90.00
#
_symmetry.space_group_name_H-M   'P 1'
#
loop_
_entity.id
_entity.type
_entity.pdbx_description
1 polymer ?
#
loop_
_entity_poly.entity_id
_entity_poly.type
_entity_poly.pdbx_seq_one_letter_code
_entity_poly.pdbx_strand_id
1 'polypeptide(L)'
;MSEKTDMLGDADAMATVAVMDLQAARSFYGDTLGLKEQPGSDNPEVVTYVSGTSKLMVYRSQYAGTNEATVVTWTVAGDALETIVQTLAAKGVVFEHYDLPQLTLQGDVHVASDGFRAAWFKDPDGNILSIVSPK
;
A
#
# COMPACT_ATOMS: atom_id res chain seq x y z
N MET A 1 19.31 8.97 26.63
CA MET A 1 20.26 8.45 26.01
C MET A 1 19.80 7.57 24.96
N SER A 2 20.39 7.52 24.05
CA SER A 2 19.94 6.71 23.04
C SER A 2 20.68 5.46 23.03
N GLU A 3 20.00 4.43 22.77
CA GLU A 3 20.59 3.22 22.70
C GLU A 3 21.15 3.01 21.38
N LYS A 4 22.25 2.36 21.30
CA LYS A 4 22.77 1.94 20.05
C LYS A 4 21.98 0.82 19.54
N THR A 5 21.74 0.84 18.25
CA THR A 5 21.03 -0.23 17.58
C THR A 5 22.00 -1.30 17.17
N ASP A 6 21.93 -2.45 17.83
CA ASP A 6 22.79 -3.57 17.49
C ASP A 6 22.16 -4.50 16.50
N MET A 7 20.84 -4.59 16.49
CA MET A 7 20.11 -5.50 15.61
C MET A 7 18.93 -4.77 14.96
N LEU A 8 18.37 -5.40 13.95
CA LEU A 8 17.30 -4.77 13.17
C LEU A 8 16.02 -4.51 13.96
N GLY A 9 15.87 -5.16 15.12
CA GLY A 9 14.66 -4.93 15.92
C GLY A 9 14.47 -3.51 16.38
N ASP A 10 15.55 -2.74 16.44
CA ASP A 10 15.47 -1.34 16.86
C ASP A 10 15.47 -0.36 15.68
N ALA A 11 15.53 -0.87 14.46
CA ALA A 11 15.51 -0.04 13.26
C ALA A 11 14.12 -0.05 12.63
N ASP A 12 13.72 1.09 12.07
CA ASP A 12 12.43 1.16 11.38
C ASP A 12 12.52 0.47 10.05
N ALA A 13 11.54 -0.36 9.75
CA ALA A 13 11.42 -0.96 8.43
C ALA A 13 10.60 -0.03 7.55
N MET A 14 10.93 -0.01 6.26
CA MET A 14 10.22 0.82 5.30
C MET A 14 9.74 -0.05 4.16
N ALA A 15 8.44 0.02 3.85
CA ALA A 15 7.90 -0.69 2.70
C ALA A 15 8.58 -0.16 1.45
N THR A 16 8.96 -1.06 0.54
CA THR A 16 9.71 -0.68 -0.65
C THR A 16 9.06 -1.34 -1.86
N VAL A 17 8.70 -0.54 -2.85
CA VAL A 17 7.92 -0.99 -4.00
C VAL A 17 8.69 -0.68 -5.27
N ALA A 18 8.80 -1.67 -6.15
CA ALA A 18 9.46 -1.49 -7.44
C ALA A 18 8.44 -1.09 -8.50
N VAL A 19 8.78 -0.10 -9.31
CA VAL A 19 7.92 0.35 -10.41
C VAL A 19 8.76 0.50 -11.68
N MET A 20 8.11 0.41 -12.83
CA MET A 20 8.79 0.62 -14.10
C MET A 20 8.84 2.10 -14.47
N ASP A 21 7.80 2.84 -14.13
CA ASP A 21 7.63 4.23 -14.55
C ASP A 21 7.35 5.07 -13.31
N LEU A 22 8.35 5.85 -12.90
CA LEU A 22 8.21 6.69 -11.71
C LEU A 22 7.17 7.78 -11.88
N GLN A 23 6.95 8.26 -13.10
CA GLN A 23 5.94 9.29 -13.28
C GLN A 23 4.53 8.74 -13.09
N ALA A 24 4.26 7.55 -13.61
CA ALA A 24 3.00 6.88 -13.37
C ALA A 24 2.83 6.56 -11.89
N ALA A 25 3.90 6.18 -11.23
CA ALA A 25 3.86 5.89 -9.79
C ALA A 25 3.55 7.17 -9.00
N ARG A 26 4.13 8.31 -9.38
CA ARG A 26 3.83 9.56 -8.69
C ARG A 26 2.35 9.93 -8.80
N SER A 27 1.78 9.75 -9.98
CA SER A 27 0.34 10.00 -10.14
C SER A 27 -0.48 9.05 -9.28
N PHE A 28 -0.07 7.80 -9.21
CA PHE A 28 -0.83 6.81 -8.45
C PHE A 28 -0.67 7.00 -6.94
N TYR A 29 0.57 6.98 -6.46
CA TYR A 29 0.80 7.04 -5.02
C TYR A 29 0.54 8.43 -4.44
N GLY A 30 0.86 9.47 -5.19
CA GLY A 30 0.64 10.83 -4.74
C GLY A 30 -0.79 11.30 -4.93
N ASP A 31 -1.27 11.25 -6.18
CA ASP A 31 -2.59 11.83 -6.48
C ASP A 31 -3.73 10.89 -6.15
N THR A 32 -3.63 9.63 -6.52
CA THR A 32 -4.72 8.69 -6.30
C THR A 32 -4.78 8.22 -4.85
N LEU A 33 -3.66 7.78 -4.28
CA LEU A 33 -3.64 7.31 -2.90
C LEU A 33 -3.51 8.42 -1.87
N GLY A 34 -3.05 9.60 -2.28
CA GLY A 34 -2.98 10.72 -1.37
C GLY A 34 -1.77 10.74 -0.46
N LEU A 35 -0.70 10.02 -0.81
CA LEU A 35 0.51 10.03 -0.01
C LEU A 35 1.33 11.28 -0.32
N LYS A 36 2.08 11.77 0.67
CA LYS A 36 2.86 12.97 0.51
C LYS A 36 4.29 12.62 0.21
N GLU A 37 4.83 13.17 -0.87
CA GLU A 37 6.22 12.93 -1.23
C GLU A 37 7.13 13.63 -0.23
N GLN A 38 8.13 12.91 0.29
CA GLN A 38 9.12 13.50 1.17
C GLN A 38 10.16 14.23 0.33
N PRO A 39 10.38 15.52 0.59
CA PRO A 39 11.34 16.28 -0.21
C PRO A 39 12.78 15.92 0.14
N GLY A 40 13.71 16.34 -0.69
CA GLY A 40 15.13 16.25 -0.37
C GLY A 40 15.86 15.06 -0.94
N SER A 41 15.21 14.25 -1.77
CA SER A 41 15.90 13.13 -2.39
C SER A 41 16.73 13.62 -3.58
N ASP A 42 17.99 13.20 -3.63
CA ASP A 42 18.84 13.51 -4.77
C ASP A 42 18.86 12.41 -5.81
N ASN A 43 18.23 11.28 -5.50
CA ASN A 43 18.25 10.14 -6.41
C ASN A 43 17.04 10.19 -7.33
N PRO A 44 17.23 10.40 -8.66
CA PRO A 44 16.08 10.50 -9.56
C PRO A 44 15.34 9.18 -9.76
N GLU A 45 15.90 8.06 -9.28
CA GLU A 45 15.28 6.75 -9.45
C GLU A 45 14.46 6.32 -8.24
N VAL A 46 14.32 7.19 -7.22
CA VAL A 46 13.68 6.83 -5.96
C VAL A 46 12.78 7.97 -5.50
N VAL A 47 11.58 7.62 -5.04
CA VAL A 47 10.67 8.57 -4.41
C VAL A 47 10.26 7.99 -3.07
N THR A 48 10.34 8.78 -2.01
CA THR A 48 9.88 8.35 -0.69
C THR A 48 8.63 9.12 -0.32
N TYR A 49 7.62 8.39 0.15
CA TYR A 49 6.35 8.97 0.57
C TYR A 49 6.18 8.83 2.07
N VAL A 50 5.48 9.79 2.65
CA VAL A 50 5.07 9.72 4.05
C VAL A 50 3.66 9.16 4.09
N SER A 51 3.46 8.14 4.92
CA SER A 51 2.16 7.51 5.11
C SER A 51 1.93 7.36 6.60
N GLY A 52 1.08 8.24 7.16
CA GLY A 52 0.92 8.29 8.61
C GLY A 52 2.25 8.62 9.26
N THR A 53 2.70 7.79 10.19
CA THR A 53 4.00 7.95 10.82
C THR A 53 5.06 7.06 10.20
N SER A 54 4.71 6.37 9.11
CA SER A 54 5.64 5.48 8.42
C SER A 54 6.02 6.05 7.06
N LYS A 55 6.84 5.33 6.34
CA LYS A 55 7.29 5.77 5.02
C LYS A 55 7.21 4.62 4.04
N LEU A 56 7.05 4.99 2.78
CA LEU A 56 6.99 4.06 1.67
C LEU A 56 7.98 4.52 0.62
N MET A 57 8.92 3.66 0.23
CA MET A 57 9.86 4.00 -0.82
C MET A 57 9.44 3.33 -2.12
N VAL A 58 9.44 4.12 -3.20
CA VAL A 58 9.12 3.62 -4.54
C VAL A 58 10.36 3.83 -5.40
N TYR A 59 10.82 2.79 -6.08
CA TYR A 59 12.04 2.92 -6.88
C TYR A 59 11.85 2.22 -8.22
N ARG A 60 12.63 2.68 -9.20
CA ARG A 60 12.53 2.14 -10.54
C ARG A 60 13.32 0.84 -10.65
N SER A 61 12.69 -0.20 -11.19
CA SER A 61 13.33 -1.49 -11.37
C SER A 61 12.65 -2.25 -12.51
N GLN A 62 13.47 -2.93 -13.30
CA GLN A 62 12.93 -3.77 -14.37
C GLN A 62 12.19 -4.99 -13.84
N TYR A 63 12.29 -5.27 -12.55
CA TYR A 63 11.59 -6.40 -11.95
C TYR A 63 10.24 -6.02 -11.34
N ALA A 64 9.77 -4.80 -11.60
CA ALA A 64 8.49 -4.35 -11.06
C ALA A 64 7.35 -5.25 -11.53
N GLY A 65 6.39 -5.50 -10.65
CA GLY A 65 5.18 -6.23 -11.00
C GLY A 65 5.36 -7.73 -11.15
N THR A 66 6.51 -8.27 -10.82
CA THR A 66 6.74 -9.71 -10.94
C THR A 66 6.31 -10.47 -9.70
N ASN A 67 6.07 -9.78 -8.60
CA ASN A 67 5.63 -10.41 -7.36
C ASN A 67 4.11 -10.54 -7.37
N GLU A 68 3.61 -11.74 -7.07
CA GLU A 68 2.17 -12.00 -7.07
C GLU A 68 1.59 -12.00 -5.66
N ALA A 69 2.33 -11.50 -4.68
CA ALA A 69 1.86 -11.39 -3.31
C ALA A 69 1.73 -9.92 -2.91
N THR A 70 1.02 -9.67 -1.81
CA THR A 70 0.86 -8.31 -1.31
C THR A 70 2.20 -7.73 -0.89
N VAL A 71 2.50 -6.51 -1.34
CA VAL A 71 3.76 -5.85 -1.01
C VAL A 71 3.61 -4.75 0.03
N VAL A 72 2.42 -4.17 0.16
CA VAL A 72 2.16 -3.12 1.15
C VAL A 72 0.76 -3.34 1.71
N THR A 73 0.61 -3.17 3.01
CA THR A 73 -0.69 -3.21 3.66
C THR A 73 -0.85 -1.97 4.53
N TRP A 74 -1.97 -1.28 4.34
CA TRP A 74 -2.36 -0.20 5.24
C TRP A 74 -3.42 -0.72 6.19
N THR A 75 -3.23 -0.48 7.50
CA THR A 75 -4.23 -0.83 8.51
C THR A 75 -5.00 0.43 8.86
N VAL A 76 -6.32 0.36 8.75
CA VAL A 76 -7.17 1.51 9.03
C VAL A 76 -8.19 1.15 10.07
N ALA A 77 -8.80 2.17 10.67
CA ALA A 77 -9.77 1.95 11.73
C ALA A 77 -11.12 1.59 11.13
N GLY A 78 -11.80 0.75 11.82
CA GLY A 78 -13.21 0.38 11.66
C GLY A 78 -13.83 0.71 10.32
N ASP A 79 -14.78 1.62 10.33
CA ASP A 79 -15.54 1.95 9.14
C ASP A 79 -14.81 2.87 8.17
N ALA A 80 -13.57 3.27 8.47
CA ALA A 80 -12.79 4.01 7.50
C ALA A 80 -12.48 3.19 6.25
N LEU A 81 -12.46 1.86 6.37
CA LEU A 81 -12.13 1.01 5.23
C LEU A 81 -13.09 1.23 4.07
N GLU A 82 -14.40 1.16 4.33
CA GLU A 82 -15.39 1.30 3.27
C GLU A 82 -15.34 2.68 2.62
N THR A 83 -15.11 3.71 3.43
CA THR A 83 -15.00 5.06 2.89
C THR A 83 -13.80 5.19 1.97
N ILE A 84 -12.65 4.64 2.38
CA ILE A 84 -11.45 4.69 1.56
C ILE A 84 -11.64 3.89 0.27
N VAL A 85 -12.24 2.72 0.36
CA VAL A 85 -12.50 1.89 -0.83
C VAL A 85 -13.39 2.65 -1.81
N GLN A 86 -14.44 3.30 -1.33
CA GLN A 86 -15.32 4.06 -2.20
C GLN A 86 -14.62 5.25 -2.82
N THR A 87 -13.79 5.94 -2.05
CA THR A 87 -13.03 7.08 -2.56
C THR A 87 -12.06 6.66 -3.66
N LEU A 88 -11.35 5.55 -3.44
CA LEU A 88 -10.40 5.07 -4.44
C LEU A 88 -11.12 4.56 -5.68
N ALA A 89 -12.25 3.88 -5.51
CA ALA A 89 -13.03 3.43 -6.67
C ALA A 89 -13.50 4.61 -7.50
N ALA A 90 -13.89 5.70 -6.84
CA ALA A 90 -14.31 6.91 -7.56
C ALA A 90 -13.16 7.53 -8.33
N LYS A 91 -11.92 7.27 -7.94
CA LYS A 91 -10.74 7.76 -8.65
C LYS A 91 -10.26 6.77 -9.71
N GLY A 92 -10.99 5.69 -9.94
CA GLY A 92 -10.64 4.75 -10.99
C GLY A 92 -9.92 3.49 -10.54
N VAL A 93 -9.72 3.31 -9.25
CA VAL A 93 -9.07 2.09 -8.76
C VAL A 93 -10.06 0.92 -8.90
N VAL A 94 -9.58 -0.18 -9.47
CA VAL A 94 -10.37 -1.40 -9.61
C VAL A 94 -9.88 -2.38 -8.54
N PHE A 95 -10.79 -2.81 -7.68
CA PHE A 95 -10.43 -3.71 -6.59
C PHE A 95 -10.48 -5.15 -7.05
N GLU A 96 -9.52 -5.95 -6.56
CA GLU A 96 -9.40 -7.36 -6.88
C GLU A 96 -10.41 -8.16 -6.06
N HIS A 97 -10.94 -9.20 -6.64
CA HIS A 97 -11.85 -10.11 -5.93
C HIS A 97 -11.20 -11.48 -5.90
N TYR A 98 -10.89 -11.96 -4.70
CA TYR A 98 -10.24 -13.24 -4.54
C TYR A 98 -11.21 -14.23 -3.87
N ASP A 99 -11.17 -15.47 -4.30
CA ASP A 99 -11.94 -16.52 -3.67
C ASP A 99 -11.08 -17.15 -2.58
N LEU A 100 -11.20 -16.62 -1.38
CA LEU A 100 -10.39 -17.06 -0.26
C LEU A 100 -11.26 -17.79 0.76
N PRO A 101 -10.79 -18.95 1.27
CA PRO A 101 -11.53 -19.64 2.31
C PRO A 101 -11.62 -18.74 3.53
N GLN A 102 -12.67 -18.78 4.28
CA GLN A 102 -12.87 -17.99 5.48
C GLN A 102 -13.26 -16.53 5.22
N LEU A 103 -13.28 -16.08 3.97
CA LEU A 103 -13.65 -14.70 3.66
C LEU A 103 -14.84 -14.69 2.71
N THR A 104 -15.77 -13.77 2.96
CA THR A 104 -16.95 -13.58 2.10
C THR A 104 -16.81 -12.21 1.44
N LEU A 105 -16.98 -12.18 0.13
CA LEU A 105 -16.88 -10.93 -0.62
C LEU A 105 -18.18 -10.13 -0.47
N GLN A 106 -18.06 -8.88 -0.04
CA GLN A 106 -19.18 -7.95 0.03
C GLN A 106 -18.78 -6.70 -0.72
N GLY A 107 -19.30 -6.55 -1.94
CA GLY A 107 -18.83 -5.50 -2.83
C GLY A 107 -17.37 -5.72 -3.16
N ASP A 108 -16.52 -4.76 -2.83
CA ASP A 108 -15.08 -4.87 -3.05
C ASP A 108 -14.31 -5.29 -1.79
N VAL A 109 -15.02 -5.61 -0.72
CA VAL A 109 -14.39 -5.89 0.57
C VAL A 109 -14.58 -7.35 0.92
N HIS A 110 -13.50 -8.00 1.34
CA HIS A 110 -13.53 -9.37 1.81
C HIS A 110 -13.72 -9.35 3.32
N VAL A 111 -14.70 -10.09 3.83
CA VAL A 111 -15.11 -10.03 5.23
C VAL A 111 -14.98 -11.40 5.86
N ALA A 112 -14.32 -11.44 7.03
CA ALA A 112 -14.22 -12.66 7.84
C ALA A 112 -15.31 -12.68 8.90
N SER A 113 -15.59 -13.86 9.44
CA SER A 113 -16.67 -14.01 10.42
C SER A 113 -16.40 -13.27 11.71
N ASP A 114 -15.13 -12.99 12.02
CA ASP A 114 -14.77 -12.27 13.25
C ASP A 114 -14.73 -10.76 13.04
N GLY A 115 -15.11 -10.27 11.87
CA GLY A 115 -15.14 -8.85 11.60
C GLY A 115 -13.92 -8.29 10.90
N PHE A 116 -12.88 -9.10 10.67
CA PHE A 116 -11.73 -8.66 9.89
C PHE A 116 -12.17 -8.39 8.44
N ARG A 117 -11.71 -7.30 7.88
CA ARG A 117 -12.05 -6.92 6.51
C ARG A 117 -10.81 -6.50 5.75
N ALA A 118 -10.77 -6.81 4.46
CA ALA A 118 -9.63 -6.50 3.62
C ALA A 118 -10.07 -6.20 2.20
N ALA A 119 -9.36 -5.29 1.56
CA ALA A 119 -9.55 -4.99 0.14
C ALA A 119 -8.18 -4.96 -0.53
N TRP A 120 -8.11 -5.48 -1.76
CA TRP A 120 -6.87 -5.56 -2.52
C TRP A 120 -7.02 -4.83 -3.84
N PHE A 121 -5.95 -4.18 -4.25
CA PHE A 121 -5.91 -3.49 -5.54
C PHE A 121 -4.48 -3.48 -6.05
N LYS A 122 -4.30 -3.07 -7.30
CA LYS A 122 -2.98 -3.08 -7.92
C LYS A 122 -2.55 -1.66 -8.25
N ASP A 123 -1.24 -1.42 -8.18
CA ASP A 123 -0.70 -0.18 -8.71
C ASP A 123 -0.52 -0.32 -10.24
N PRO A 124 -0.08 0.73 -10.95
CA PRO A 124 0.03 0.66 -12.41
C PRO A 124 0.96 -0.44 -12.93
N ASP A 125 1.91 -0.89 -12.12
CA ASP A 125 2.82 -1.95 -12.53
C ASP A 125 2.35 -3.34 -12.14
N GLY A 126 1.20 -3.45 -11.47
CA GLY A 126 0.68 -4.75 -11.07
C GLY A 126 1.11 -5.17 -9.66
N ASN A 127 1.76 -4.30 -8.90
CA ASN A 127 2.06 -4.60 -7.51
C ASN A 127 0.76 -4.66 -6.71
N ILE A 128 0.64 -5.68 -5.87
CA ILE A 128 -0.59 -5.92 -5.11
C ILE A 128 -0.51 -5.21 -3.77
N LEU A 129 -1.51 -4.38 -3.51
CA LEU A 129 -1.60 -3.56 -2.30
C LEU A 129 -2.87 -3.92 -1.56
N SER A 130 -2.87 -3.77 -0.24
CA SER A 130 -4.06 -4.08 0.53
C SER A 130 -4.35 -3.02 1.59
N ILE A 131 -5.62 -2.91 1.92
CA ILE A 131 -6.10 -2.09 3.02
C ILE A 131 -6.88 -3.03 3.92
N VAL A 132 -6.56 -3.05 5.21
CA VAL A 132 -7.22 -3.96 6.13
C VAL A 132 -7.74 -3.20 7.34
N SER A 133 -8.78 -3.76 7.92
CA SER A 133 -9.30 -3.32 9.20
C SER A 133 -9.46 -4.57 10.06
N PRO A 134 -8.76 -4.66 11.21
CA PRO A 134 -8.85 -5.86 12.04
C PRO A 134 -10.25 -6.11 12.58
N LYS A 135 -11.01 -5.04 12.79
CA LYS A 135 -12.42 -5.20 13.24
C LYS A 135 -13.23 -3.98 12.94
#